data_ecd74bf6f512aa38f9df1ff3425575ad
#
_entry.id   ecd74bf6f512aa38f9df1ff3425575ad
#
_cell.length_a   1.000
_cell.length_b   1.000
_cell.length_c   1.000
_cell.angle_alpha   90.00
_cell.angle_beta   90.00
_cell.angle_gamma   90.00
#
_symmetry.space_group_name_H-M   'P 1'
#
loop_
_entity.id
_entity.type
_entity.pdbx_description
1 polymer ?
#
loop_
_entity_poly.entity_id
_entity_poly.type
_entity_poly.pdbx_seq_one_letter_code
_entity_poly.pdbx_strand_id
1 'polypeptide(L)'
;MEQVRLLIANIELGFHHRAFLIENLTDLQKEKALRYKNDNDQIRSIISSYLINQLSKETILFNDMGKPFFANGPFFNISHSGKYVVMAISEKEIGVDIEENVNKDMSSLIRIFNEAEAKMIKEHADFYYLWCAKESLIKCMGGSINKIKEIPSLPLNGLKTFKDKDYQCQTFIYEKHIISITRESKEEFEIKTEIINSFPFIIK
;
A
#
# COMPACT_ATOMS: atom_id res chain seq x y z
N MET A 1 -1.81 -16.79 15.67
CA MET A 1 -2.35 -15.92 14.60
C MET A 1 -1.16 -15.52 13.73
N GLU A 2 -1.28 -15.62 12.41
CA GLU A 2 -0.20 -15.21 11.51
C GLU A 2 -0.02 -13.69 11.59
N GLN A 3 1.22 -13.21 11.45
CA GLN A 3 1.56 -11.81 11.66
C GLN A 3 1.85 -11.11 10.34
N VAL A 4 1.31 -9.91 10.16
CA VAL A 4 1.65 -8.97 9.09
C VAL A 4 2.42 -7.81 9.72
N ARG A 5 3.60 -7.50 9.20
CA ARG A 5 4.34 -6.31 9.60
C ARG A 5 3.92 -5.14 8.73
N LEU A 6 3.56 -4.03 9.38
CA LEU A 6 3.26 -2.77 8.70
C LEU A 6 4.29 -1.72 9.11
N LEU A 7 5.12 -1.32 8.16
CA LEU A 7 6.07 -0.23 8.33
C LEU A 7 5.41 1.09 7.88
N ILE A 8 5.58 2.15 8.67
CA ILE A 8 5.08 3.49 8.35
C ILE A 8 6.23 4.49 8.41
N ALA A 9 6.51 5.17 7.31
CA ALA A 9 7.52 6.21 7.19
C ALA A 9 6.90 7.56 6.86
N ASN A 10 7.28 8.61 7.60
CA ASN A 10 6.89 9.99 7.27
C ASN A 10 7.88 10.58 6.24
N ILE A 11 7.36 11.26 5.22
CA ILE A 11 8.19 11.91 4.18
C ILE A 11 9.10 13.02 4.73
N GLU A 12 8.71 13.70 5.82
CA GLU A 12 9.55 14.69 6.47
C GLU A 12 10.88 14.07 6.92
N LEU A 13 10.83 12.87 7.50
CA LEU A 13 12.04 12.11 7.84
C LEU A 13 12.87 11.80 6.59
N GLY A 14 12.20 11.46 5.48
CA GLY A 14 12.86 11.23 4.20
C GLY A 14 13.59 12.46 3.66
N PHE A 15 13.01 13.66 3.81
CA PHE A 15 13.68 14.91 3.43
C PHE A 15 14.94 15.14 4.25
N HIS A 16 14.90 14.95 5.56
CA HIS A 16 16.07 15.09 6.44
C HIS A 16 17.20 14.11 6.10
N HIS A 17 16.87 12.92 5.61
CA HIS A 17 17.82 11.87 5.27
C HIS A 17 18.00 11.65 3.76
N ARG A 18 17.58 12.60 2.91
CA ARG A 18 17.51 12.44 1.45
C ARG A 18 18.82 11.97 0.83
N ALA A 19 19.95 12.59 1.20
CA ALA A 19 21.26 12.23 0.67
C ALA A 19 21.58 10.75 0.95
N PHE A 20 21.48 10.35 2.22
CA PHE A 20 21.70 8.98 2.65
C PHE A 20 20.78 7.98 1.91
N LEU A 21 19.50 8.29 1.80
CA LEU A 21 18.55 7.42 1.11
C LEU A 21 18.91 7.24 -0.36
N ILE A 22 19.25 8.34 -1.07
CA ILE A 22 19.66 8.30 -2.48
C ILE A 22 20.94 7.47 -2.68
N GLU A 23 21.92 7.60 -1.82
CA GLU A 23 23.18 6.82 -1.89
C GLU A 23 22.92 5.30 -1.84
N ASN A 24 21.84 4.89 -1.16
CA ASN A 24 21.45 3.48 -1.00
C ASN A 24 20.45 2.98 -2.06
N LEU A 25 20.24 3.73 -3.14
CA LEU A 25 19.41 3.34 -4.28
C LEU A 25 20.28 2.89 -5.46
N THR A 26 19.72 2.00 -6.28
CA THR A 26 20.28 1.69 -7.61
C THR A 26 20.09 2.87 -8.56
N ASP A 27 20.88 2.93 -9.64
CA ASP A 27 20.77 4.03 -10.61
C ASP A 27 19.39 4.08 -11.27
N LEU A 28 18.77 2.93 -11.54
CA LEU A 28 17.39 2.86 -12.06
C LEU A 28 16.36 3.43 -11.07
N GLN A 29 16.54 3.17 -9.78
CA GLN A 29 15.65 3.71 -8.74
C GLN A 29 15.81 5.23 -8.59
N LYS A 30 17.07 5.73 -8.68
CA LYS A 30 17.36 7.17 -8.68
C LYS A 30 16.69 7.85 -9.88
N GLU A 31 16.90 7.30 -11.08
CA GLU A 31 16.31 7.82 -12.30
C GLU A 31 14.77 7.85 -12.21
N LYS A 32 14.15 6.75 -11.74
CA LYS A 32 12.70 6.68 -11.52
C LYS A 32 12.21 7.77 -10.58
N ALA A 33 12.87 7.95 -9.44
CA ALA A 33 12.47 8.96 -8.45
C ALA A 33 12.60 10.38 -9.01
N LEU A 34 13.67 10.69 -9.74
CA LEU A 34 13.92 12.02 -10.31
C LEU A 34 12.98 12.40 -11.46
N ARG A 35 12.24 11.46 -12.05
CA ARG A 35 11.20 11.76 -13.06
C ARG A 35 9.99 12.51 -12.49
N TYR A 36 9.73 12.39 -11.19
CA TYR A 36 8.64 13.12 -10.56
C TYR A 36 8.98 14.61 -10.46
N LYS A 37 8.02 15.46 -10.84
CA LYS A 37 8.18 16.92 -10.79
C LYS A 37 7.96 17.47 -9.37
N ASN A 38 7.19 16.77 -8.56
CA ASN A 38 6.85 17.16 -7.20
C ASN A 38 7.82 16.53 -6.21
N ASP A 39 8.39 17.33 -5.30
CA ASP A 39 9.38 16.87 -4.31
C ASP A 39 8.81 15.80 -3.36
N ASN A 40 7.51 15.92 -2.98
CA ASN A 40 6.87 14.90 -2.14
C ASN A 40 6.77 13.56 -2.87
N ASP A 41 6.51 13.55 -4.19
CA ASP A 41 6.46 12.32 -4.97
C ASP A 41 7.85 11.73 -5.16
N GLN A 42 8.87 12.58 -5.34
CA GLN A 42 10.27 12.14 -5.36
C GLN A 42 10.63 11.45 -4.05
N ILE A 43 10.40 12.09 -2.91
CA ILE A 43 10.78 11.53 -1.62
C ILE A 43 9.99 10.27 -1.27
N ARG A 44 8.70 10.17 -1.63
CA ARG A 44 7.91 8.93 -1.50
C ARG A 44 8.53 7.79 -2.30
N SER A 45 8.93 8.06 -3.56
CA SER A 45 9.61 7.08 -4.42
C SER A 45 10.96 6.65 -3.86
N ILE A 46 11.73 7.57 -3.31
CA ILE A 46 13.03 7.32 -2.67
C ILE A 46 12.87 6.41 -1.44
N ILE A 47 11.96 6.77 -0.52
CA ILE A 47 11.68 5.98 0.69
C ILE A 47 11.19 4.59 0.30
N SER A 48 10.24 4.50 -0.65
CA SER A 48 9.71 3.22 -1.13
C SER A 48 10.82 2.31 -1.65
N SER A 49 11.70 2.84 -2.50
CA SER A 49 12.82 2.08 -3.07
C SER A 49 13.81 1.64 -1.99
N TYR A 50 14.13 2.54 -1.05
CA TYR A 50 14.99 2.20 0.08
C TYR A 50 14.42 1.06 0.93
N LEU A 51 13.15 1.12 1.30
CA LEU A 51 12.50 0.09 2.10
C LEU A 51 12.49 -1.27 1.38
N ILE A 52 12.22 -1.28 0.07
CA ILE A 52 12.28 -2.51 -0.73
C ILE A 52 13.71 -3.10 -0.71
N ASN A 53 14.75 -2.28 -0.83
CA ASN A 53 16.14 -2.75 -0.78
C ASN A 53 16.56 -3.30 0.60
N GLN A 54 15.81 -2.96 1.67
CA GLN A 54 16.06 -3.54 3.01
C GLN A 54 15.42 -4.93 3.19
N LEU A 55 14.42 -5.32 2.35
CA LEU A 55 13.74 -6.60 2.49
C LEU A 55 14.59 -7.78 2.00
N SER A 56 15.30 -7.59 0.90
CA SER A 56 16.11 -8.65 0.28
C SER A 56 17.27 -8.05 -0.52
N LYS A 57 18.33 -8.85 -0.68
CA LYS A 57 19.44 -8.56 -1.60
C LYS A 57 19.21 -9.12 -3.00
N GLU A 58 18.10 -9.82 -3.20
CA GLU A 58 17.72 -10.33 -4.51
C GLU A 58 17.34 -9.20 -5.47
N THR A 59 17.40 -9.48 -6.75
CA THR A 59 16.92 -8.58 -7.79
C THR A 59 15.41 -8.44 -7.68
N ILE A 60 14.93 -7.19 -7.66
CA ILE A 60 13.50 -6.89 -7.71
C ILE A 60 12.97 -7.25 -9.08
N LEU A 61 11.94 -8.07 -9.10
CA LEU A 61 11.17 -8.43 -10.29
C LEU A 61 9.84 -7.66 -10.29
N PHE A 62 9.21 -7.58 -11.45
CA PHE A 62 7.89 -6.95 -11.60
C PHE A 62 6.97 -7.88 -12.36
N ASN A 63 5.73 -8.02 -11.89
CA ASN A 63 4.71 -8.71 -12.66
C ASN A 63 4.22 -7.85 -13.85
N ASP A 64 3.35 -8.40 -14.70
CA ASP A 64 2.81 -7.71 -15.89
C ASP A 64 2.07 -6.40 -15.56
N MET A 65 1.59 -6.24 -14.34
CA MET A 65 0.91 -5.03 -13.85
C MET A 65 1.82 -4.09 -13.08
N GLY A 66 3.13 -4.39 -12.97
CA GLY A 66 4.12 -3.55 -12.32
C GLY A 66 4.22 -3.72 -10.80
N LYS A 67 3.57 -4.74 -10.19
CA LYS A 67 3.76 -5.06 -8.77
C LYS A 67 5.17 -5.60 -8.57
N PRO A 68 6.00 -5.00 -7.69
CA PRO A 68 7.32 -5.52 -7.37
C PRO A 68 7.23 -6.78 -6.50
N PHE A 69 8.14 -7.73 -6.72
CA PHE A 69 8.27 -8.94 -5.92
C PHE A 69 9.70 -9.50 -5.96
N PHE A 70 10.01 -10.43 -5.05
CA PHE A 70 11.24 -11.23 -5.04
C PHE A 70 10.91 -12.69 -5.37
N ALA A 71 11.82 -13.38 -6.07
CA ALA A 71 11.59 -14.78 -6.44
C ALA A 71 11.51 -15.70 -5.21
N ASN A 72 12.33 -15.46 -4.18
CA ASN A 72 12.40 -16.27 -2.95
C ASN A 72 12.33 -15.41 -1.67
N GLY A 73 11.85 -14.17 -1.78
CA GLY A 73 11.74 -13.26 -0.65
C GLY A 73 10.38 -13.30 0.02
N PRO A 74 10.18 -12.49 1.05
CA PRO A 74 8.88 -12.29 1.64
C PRO A 74 7.93 -11.62 0.64
N PHE A 75 6.64 -11.88 0.78
CA PHE A 75 5.62 -11.10 0.08
C PHE A 75 5.53 -9.72 0.70
N PHE A 76 5.44 -8.71 -0.13
CA PHE A 76 5.29 -7.34 0.32
C PHE A 76 4.44 -6.53 -0.64
N ASN A 77 3.91 -5.43 -0.13
CA ASN A 77 3.31 -4.41 -0.96
C ASN A 77 3.55 -3.03 -0.33
N ILE A 78 3.56 -1.99 -1.14
CA ILE A 78 3.86 -0.63 -0.72
C ILE A 78 2.84 0.35 -1.30
N SER A 79 2.45 1.34 -0.51
CA SER A 79 1.57 2.42 -0.91
C SER A 79 1.99 3.72 -0.25
N HIS A 80 1.51 4.84 -0.77
CA HIS A 80 1.79 6.15 -0.19
C HIS A 80 0.66 7.14 -0.50
N SER A 81 0.36 7.99 0.47
CA SER A 81 -0.56 9.12 0.33
C SER A 81 -0.24 10.19 1.36
N GLY A 82 -0.52 11.47 1.04
CA GLY A 82 -0.21 12.58 1.92
C GLY A 82 1.25 12.55 2.37
N LYS A 83 1.47 12.51 3.68
CA LYS A 83 2.81 12.53 4.29
C LYS A 83 3.38 11.14 4.62
N TYR A 84 2.73 10.04 4.19
CA TYR A 84 3.18 8.70 4.57
C TYR A 84 3.49 7.80 3.37
N VAL A 85 4.49 6.96 3.57
CA VAL A 85 4.77 5.73 2.84
C VAL A 85 4.53 4.57 3.78
N VAL A 86 3.78 3.56 3.35
CA VAL A 86 3.50 2.35 4.12
C VAL A 86 3.96 1.12 3.34
N MET A 87 4.51 0.12 4.05
CA MET A 87 4.88 -1.17 3.49
C MET A 87 4.31 -2.28 4.36
N ALA A 88 3.53 -3.17 3.78
CA ALA A 88 3.09 -4.40 4.42
C ALA A 88 3.97 -5.57 3.98
N ILE A 89 4.36 -6.43 4.93
CA ILE A 89 5.23 -7.60 4.74
C ILE A 89 4.54 -8.81 5.32
N SER A 90 4.53 -9.93 4.58
CA SER A 90 3.82 -11.15 4.95
C SER A 90 4.52 -12.39 4.37
N GLU A 91 4.15 -13.57 4.86
CA GLU A 91 4.53 -14.88 4.29
C GLU A 91 3.58 -15.34 3.18
N LYS A 92 2.50 -14.60 2.90
CA LYS A 92 1.54 -14.86 1.83
C LYS A 92 1.30 -13.60 1.02
N GLU A 93 0.71 -13.75 -0.17
CA GLU A 93 0.35 -12.62 -1.03
C GLU A 93 -0.42 -11.56 -0.26
N ILE A 94 0.03 -10.32 -0.41
CA ILE A 94 -0.45 -9.18 0.36
C ILE A 94 -0.59 -7.94 -0.52
N GLY A 95 -1.56 -7.10 -0.18
CA GLY A 95 -1.71 -5.76 -0.71
C GLY A 95 -1.97 -4.77 0.42
N VAL A 96 -1.44 -3.57 0.29
CA VAL A 96 -1.70 -2.45 1.20
C VAL A 96 -2.08 -1.22 0.39
N ASP A 97 -3.05 -0.49 0.90
CA ASP A 97 -3.36 0.84 0.41
C ASP A 97 -3.48 1.84 1.55
N ILE A 98 -3.11 3.08 1.29
CA ILE A 98 -3.25 4.21 2.21
C ILE A 98 -3.74 5.42 1.44
N GLU A 99 -4.73 6.13 2.03
CA GLU A 99 -5.20 7.39 1.49
C GLU A 99 -5.41 8.44 2.59
N GLU A 100 -4.98 9.66 2.31
CA GLU A 100 -5.28 10.79 3.19
C GLU A 100 -6.76 11.16 3.04
N ASN A 101 -7.50 11.13 4.15
CA ASN A 101 -8.91 11.54 4.18
C ASN A 101 -9.01 13.06 4.09
N VAL A 102 -9.08 13.57 2.87
CA VAL A 102 -9.22 15.00 2.58
C VAL A 102 -10.62 15.31 2.09
N ASN A 103 -11.16 16.43 2.52
CA ASN A 103 -12.46 16.92 2.08
C ASN A 103 -12.33 17.53 0.67
N LYS A 104 -12.61 16.73 -0.35
CA LYS A 104 -12.65 17.17 -1.77
C LYS A 104 -13.92 16.67 -2.45
N ASP A 105 -14.29 17.31 -3.56
CA ASP A 105 -15.41 16.82 -4.38
C ASP A 105 -15.11 15.43 -4.93
N MET A 106 -15.91 14.44 -4.49
CA MET A 106 -15.81 13.04 -4.89
C MET A 106 -16.81 12.65 -5.97
N SER A 107 -17.65 13.54 -6.43
CA SER A 107 -18.78 13.25 -7.33
C SER A 107 -18.36 12.54 -8.62
N SER A 108 -17.20 12.89 -9.17
CA SER A 108 -16.64 12.23 -10.35
C SER A 108 -16.03 10.86 -10.03
N LEU A 109 -15.48 10.69 -8.82
CA LEU A 109 -14.79 9.47 -8.39
C LEU A 109 -15.78 8.39 -7.93
N ILE A 110 -16.93 8.77 -7.36
CA ILE A 110 -17.97 7.80 -6.94
C ILE A 110 -18.43 6.91 -8.09
N ARG A 111 -18.36 7.39 -9.33
CA ARG A 111 -18.74 6.63 -10.54
C ARG A 111 -17.89 5.38 -10.82
N ILE A 112 -16.75 5.25 -10.14
CA ILE A 112 -15.91 4.04 -10.24
C ILE A 112 -16.47 2.85 -9.44
N PHE A 113 -17.36 3.13 -8.49
CA PHE A 113 -18.02 2.11 -7.70
C PHE A 113 -19.30 1.61 -8.39
N ASN A 114 -19.81 0.44 -7.99
CA ASN A 114 -21.13 0.00 -8.40
C ASN A 114 -22.22 0.80 -7.66
N GLU A 115 -23.49 0.66 -8.12
CA GLU A 115 -24.60 1.44 -7.54
C GLU A 115 -24.84 1.18 -6.05
N ALA A 116 -24.66 -0.08 -5.60
CA ALA A 116 -24.86 -0.42 -4.20
C ALA A 116 -23.78 0.23 -3.32
N GLU A 117 -22.54 0.18 -3.76
CA GLU A 117 -21.39 0.83 -3.07
C GLU A 117 -21.52 2.36 -3.07
N ALA A 118 -21.91 2.95 -4.21
CA ALA A 118 -22.11 4.40 -4.31
C ALA A 118 -23.19 4.90 -3.33
N LYS A 119 -24.23 4.09 -3.07
CA LYS A 119 -25.27 4.40 -2.07
C LYS A 119 -24.78 4.31 -0.63
N MET A 120 -23.69 3.60 -0.36
CA MET A 120 -23.08 3.49 0.98
C MET A 120 -22.25 4.71 1.33
N ILE A 121 -21.77 5.46 0.33
CA ILE A 121 -20.94 6.65 0.54
C ILE A 121 -21.83 7.81 0.97
N LYS A 122 -21.77 8.17 2.26
CA LYS A 122 -22.49 9.30 2.86
C LYS A 122 -21.55 10.47 3.17
N GLU A 123 -20.33 10.12 3.58
CA GLU A 123 -19.29 11.05 3.96
C GLU A 123 -17.99 10.76 3.17
N HIS A 124 -17.05 11.70 3.19
CA HIS A 124 -15.76 11.53 2.50
C HIS A 124 -15.00 10.29 3.00
N ALA A 125 -15.08 10.01 4.30
CA ALA A 125 -14.45 8.85 4.90
C ALA A 125 -14.93 7.54 4.28
N ASP A 126 -16.24 7.41 4.01
CA ASP A 126 -16.83 6.19 3.42
C ASP A 126 -16.21 5.87 2.06
N PHE A 127 -15.97 6.91 1.23
CA PHE A 127 -15.28 6.77 -0.04
C PHE A 127 -13.89 6.16 0.16
N TYR A 128 -13.08 6.72 1.06
CA TYR A 128 -11.71 6.27 1.28
C TYR A 128 -11.66 4.86 1.89
N TYR A 129 -12.61 4.51 2.74
CA TYR A 129 -12.73 3.14 3.25
C TYR A 129 -12.97 2.12 2.13
N LEU A 130 -13.94 2.38 1.25
CA LEU A 130 -14.24 1.51 0.12
C LEU A 130 -13.09 1.48 -0.89
N TRP A 131 -12.50 2.64 -1.17
CA TRP A 131 -11.37 2.77 -2.09
C TRP A 131 -10.18 1.96 -1.61
N CYS A 132 -9.68 2.23 -0.39
CA CYS A 132 -8.52 1.54 0.16
C CYS A 132 -8.74 0.02 0.26
N ALA A 133 -9.93 -0.43 0.67
CA ALA A 133 -10.23 -1.85 0.74
C ALA A 133 -10.14 -2.52 -0.64
N LYS A 134 -10.73 -1.91 -1.69
CA LYS A 134 -10.66 -2.44 -3.05
C LYS A 134 -9.24 -2.37 -3.64
N GLU A 135 -8.53 -1.26 -3.43
CA GLU A 135 -7.16 -1.12 -3.90
C GLU A 135 -6.22 -2.12 -3.23
N SER A 136 -6.34 -2.33 -1.93
CA SER A 136 -5.53 -3.32 -1.23
C SER A 136 -5.78 -4.74 -1.77
N LEU A 137 -7.02 -5.11 -2.13
CA LEU A 137 -7.30 -6.40 -2.78
C LEU A 137 -6.69 -6.46 -4.19
N ILE A 138 -6.85 -5.42 -5.01
CA ILE A 138 -6.26 -5.35 -6.35
C ILE A 138 -4.74 -5.53 -6.27
N LYS A 139 -4.09 -4.83 -5.35
CA LYS A 139 -2.64 -4.92 -5.10
C LYS A 139 -2.23 -6.30 -4.58
N CYS A 140 -3.05 -6.92 -3.72
CA CYS A 140 -2.82 -8.30 -3.26
C CYS A 140 -2.81 -9.27 -4.45
N MET A 141 -3.81 -9.18 -5.32
CA MET A 141 -3.92 -10.02 -6.52
C MET A 141 -2.88 -9.69 -7.61
N GLY A 142 -2.09 -8.63 -7.46
CA GLY A 142 -1.19 -8.16 -8.51
C GLY A 142 -1.93 -7.65 -9.76
N GLY A 143 -3.14 -7.13 -9.59
CA GLY A 143 -4.01 -6.64 -10.65
C GLY A 143 -3.86 -5.16 -10.99
N SER A 144 -4.71 -4.65 -11.88
CA SER A 144 -4.78 -3.26 -12.29
C SER A 144 -6.00 -2.56 -11.72
N ILE A 145 -5.83 -1.29 -11.32
CA ILE A 145 -6.91 -0.42 -10.83
C ILE A 145 -8.06 -0.24 -11.84
N ASN A 146 -7.80 -0.41 -13.13
CA ASN A 146 -8.82 -0.34 -14.18
C ASN A 146 -9.95 -1.37 -13.99
N LYS A 147 -9.72 -2.40 -13.18
CA LYS A 147 -10.69 -3.44 -12.85
C LYS A 147 -11.43 -3.21 -11.54
N ILE A 148 -11.34 -2.03 -10.94
CA ILE A 148 -11.93 -1.74 -9.61
C ILE A 148 -13.43 -2.00 -9.55
N LYS A 149 -14.17 -1.81 -10.67
CA LYS A 149 -15.61 -2.12 -10.76
C LYS A 149 -15.92 -3.60 -10.68
N GLU A 150 -14.99 -4.46 -11.11
CA GLU A 150 -15.14 -5.91 -11.08
C GLU A 150 -14.87 -6.48 -9.69
N ILE A 151 -14.19 -5.70 -8.83
CA ILE A 151 -13.88 -6.12 -7.47
C ILE A 151 -15.13 -6.03 -6.61
N PRO A 152 -15.50 -7.12 -5.90
CA PRO A 152 -16.63 -7.09 -5.00
C PRO A 152 -16.39 -6.13 -3.83
N SER A 153 -17.47 -5.66 -3.22
CA SER A 153 -17.37 -4.96 -1.95
C SER A 153 -16.71 -5.85 -0.91
N LEU A 154 -15.69 -5.33 -0.26
CA LEU A 154 -15.01 -6.02 0.83
C LEU A 154 -15.60 -5.60 2.17
N PRO A 155 -15.66 -6.51 3.16
CA PRO A 155 -15.85 -6.08 4.53
C PRO A 155 -14.65 -5.20 4.93
N LEU A 156 -14.88 -4.19 5.75
CA LEU A 156 -13.77 -3.37 6.30
C LEU A 156 -12.82 -4.24 7.15
N ASN A 157 -13.38 -5.23 7.81
CA ASN A 157 -12.66 -6.27 8.54
C ASN A 157 -13.35 -7.61 8.29
N GLY A 158 -12.60 -8.61 7.83
CA GLY A 158 -13.12 -9.97 7.65
C GLY A 158 -12.74 -10.64 6.35
N LEU A 159 -13.37 -11.80 6.16
CA LEU A 159 -13.11 -12.72 5.06
C LEU A 159 -13.98 -12.43 3.83
N LYS A 160 -13.39 -12.49 2.66
CA LYS A 160 -14.08 -12.47 1.37
C LYS A 160 -13.49 -13.50 0.42
N THR A 161 -14.34 -14.36 -0.11
CA THR A 161 -13.98 -15.25 -1.22
C THR A 161 -14.22 -14.55 -2.56
N PHE A 162 -13.20 -14.54 -3.42
CA PHE A 162 -13.28 -13.97 -4.76
C PHE A 162 -12.37 -14.73 -5.72
N LYS A 163 -12.91 -15.16 -6.88
CA LYS A 163 -12.18 -15.97 -7.89
C LYS A 163 -11.52 -17.22 -7.28
N ASP A 164 -12.31 -17.97 -6.51
CA ASP A 164 -11.89 -19.21 -5.84
C ASP A 164 -10.74 -19.09 -4.85
N LYS A 165 -10.44 -17.87 -4.43
CA LYS A 165 -9.46 -17.56 -3.41
C LYS A 165 -10.09 -16.81 -2.24
N ASP A 166 -9.51 -16.97 -1.07
CA ASP A 166 -9.96 -16.33 0.15
C ASP A 166 -9.01 -15.20 0.56
N TYR A 167 -9.59 -14.07 0.92
CA TYR A 167 -8.88 -12.86 1.28
C TYR A 167 -9.38 -12.33 2.61
N GLN A 168 -8.48 -12.13 3.55
CA GLN A 168 -8.74 -11.39 4.78
C GLN A 168 -8.38 -9.92 4.56
N CYS A 169 -9.31 -9.03 4.92
CA CYS A 169 -9.13 -7.59 4.84
C CYS A 169 -9.22 -6.96 6.23
N GLN A 170 -8.34 -6.02 6.52
CA GLN A 170 -8.41 -5.17 7.70
C GLN A 170 -8.19 -3.72 7.28
N THR A 171 -9.17 -2.86 7.64
CA THR A 171 -9.12 -1.43 7.34
C THR A 171 -9.25 -0.63 8.63
N PHE A 172 -8.37 0.35 8.81
CA PHE A 172 -8.29 1.15 10.04
C PHE A 172 -7.81 2.58 9.76
N ILE A 173 -7.96 3.45 10.75
CA ILE A 173 -7.51 4.83 10.70
C ILE A 173 -6.11 4.93 11.34
N TYR A 174 -5.23 5.63 10.64
CA TYR A 174 -3.96 6.09 11.18
C TYR A 174 -3.85 7.62 10.98
N GLU A 175 -3.98 8.37 12.06
CA GLU A 175 -4.15 9.83 12.05
C GLU A 175 -5.29 10.28 11.13
N LYS A 176 -4.99 10.97 10.02
CA LYS A 176 -5.95 11.41 9.00
C LYS A 176 -6.02 10.48 7.79
N HIS A 177 -5.35 9.32 7.86
CA HIS A 177 -5.27 8.39 6.75
C HIS A 177 -6.10 7.15 7.03
N ILE A 178 -6.67 6.58 5.99
CA ILE A 178 -7.28 5.27 6.00
C ILE A 178 -6.28 4.31 5.38
N ILE A 179 -5.99 3.22 6.09
CA ILE A 179 -5.10 2.16 5.65
C ILE A 179 -5.91 0.89 5.54
N SER A 180 -5.77 0.17 4.43
CA SER A 180 -6.33 -1.16 4.25
C SER A 180 -5.25 -2.15 3.87
N ILE A 181 -5.28 -3.32 4.52
CA ILE A 181 -4.41 -4.45 4.23
C ILE A 181 -5.28 -5.64 3.86
N THR A 182 -5.00 -6.24 2.71
CA THR A 182 -5.63 -7.47 2.25
C THR A 182 -4.58 -8.55 2.05
N ARG A 183 -4.81 -9.73 2.62
CA ARG A 183 -3.95 -10.90 2.51
C ARG A 183 -4.69 -12.09 1.94
N GLU A 184 -4.08 -12.84 1.03
CA GLU A 184 -4.63 -14.09 0.50
C GLU A 184 -4.52 -15.19 1.57
N SER A 185 -5.59 -15.35 2.36
CA SER A 185 -5.70 -16.34 3.44
C SER A 185 -7.14 -16.48 3.90
N LYS A 186 -7.51 -17.67 4.40
CA LYS A 186 -8.74 -17.88 5.21
C LYS A 186 -8.57 -17.41 6.65
N GLU A 187 -7.35 -17.40 7.13
CA GLU A 187 -7.03 -17.14 8.52
C GLU A 187 -6.88 -15.65 8.79
N GLU A 188 -7.38 -15.21 9.92
CA GLU A 188 -7.14 -13.87 10.43
C GLU A 188 -5.64 -13.64 10.68
N PHE A 189 -5.22 -12.39 10.63
CA PHE A 189 -3.87 -11.98 10.90
C PHE A 189 -3.83 -10.81 11.89
N GLU A 190 -2.72 -10.72 12.62
CA GLU A 190 -2.41 -9.60 13.49
C GLU A 190 -1.51 -8.61 12.76
N ILE A 191 -1.79 -7.31 12.87
CA ILE A 191 -0.94 -6.27 12.31
C ILE A 191 0.03 -5.78 13.39
N LYS A 192 1.32 -6.00 13.17
CA LYS A 192 2.38 -5.40 13.95
C LYS A 192 2.88 -4.13 13.25
N THR A 193 2.49 -2.99 13.78
CA THR A 193 2.88 -1.69 13.23
C THR A 193 4.24 -1.25 13.78
N GLU A 194 5.13 -0.84 12.88
CA GLU A 194 6.45 -0.28 13.19
C GLU A 194 6.56 1.11 12.54
N ILE A 195 6.70 2.15 13.37
CA ILE A 195 6.91 3.52 12.90
C ILE A 195 8.40 3.74 12.73
N ILE A 196 8.81 4.15 11.53
CA ILE A 196 10.20 4.45 11.22
C ILE A 196 10.51 5.87 11.72
N ASN A 197 11.36 5.95 12.74
CA ASN A 197 11.72 7.20 13.40
C ASN A 197 13.10 7.73 12.99
N SER A 198 13.89 6.94 12.26
CA SER A 198 15.22 7.34 11.78
C SER A 198 15.66 6.52 10.57
N PHE A 199 16.57 7.05 9.78
CA PHE A 199 17.38 6.31 8.82
C PHE A 199 18.86 6.39 9.24
N PRO A 200 19.68 5.32 9.07
CA PRO A 200 19.28 4.03 8.46
C PRO A 200 18.26 3.25 9.28
N PHE A 201 17.36 2.58 8.57
CA PHE A 201 16.41 1.63 9.12
C PHE A 201 16.65 0.26 8.50
N ILE A 202 16.80 -0.77 9.33
CA ILE A 202 17.05 -2.14 8.88
C ILE A 202 15.85 -3.00 9.24
N ILE A 203 15.27 -3.64 8.25
CA ILE A 203 14.20 -4.63 8.42
C ILE A 203 14.84 -5.92 8.95
N LYS A 204 14.56 -6.27 10.20
CA LYS A 204 15.06 -7.50 10.85
C LYS A 204 14.11 -8.66 10.58
#